data_9cc67e7de6bd62c833cfb1cf33d79088
#
_entry.id   9cc67e7de6bd62c833cfb1cf33d79088
#
_cell.length_a   1.000
_cell.length_b   1.000
_cell.length_c   1.000
_cell.angle_alpha   90.00
_cell.angle_beta   90.00
_cell.angle_gamma   90.00
#
_symmetry.space_group_name_H-M   'P 1'
#
loop_
_entity.id
_entity.type
_entity.pdbx_description
1 polymer ?
#
loop_
_entity_poly.entity_id
_entity_poly.type
_entity_poly.pdbx_seq_one_letter_code
_entity_poly.pdbx_strand_id
1 'polypeptide(L)'
;MNGLQDLDWIAVDWGTTNLRVWAMDAASRVLGNGGSAEGMGTLDRAGFEPALMRLIGGWLPAEGRVPVVACGMVGSRQGWVEAPYRPVPCVPLAKGQMARPDTRDTRLAVQVVPGLKQDHPADVMRGEETQIAGLLARQPDFDGVLCLPGTH
;
A
#
# COMPACT_ATOMS: atom_id res chain seq x y z
N MET A 1 0.65 -18.02 -19.51
CA MET A 1 1.93 -17.93 -18.78
C MET A 1 1.66 -18.20 -17.31
N ASN A 2 2.48 -19.02 -16.71
CA ASN A 2 2.43 -19.17 -15.27
C ASN A 2 3.03 -17.90 -14.64
N GLY A 3 2.33 -17.29 -13.72
CA GLY A 3 2.83 -16.14 -12.98
C GLY A 3 4.07 -16.47 -12.14
N LEU A 4 4.43 -15.56 -11.26
CA LEU A 4 5.57 -15.75 -10.35
C LEU A 4 5.25 -16.89 -9.36
N GLN A 5 6.12 -17.90 -9.32
CA GLN A 5 5.95 -19.03 -8.41
C GLN A 5 5.99 -18.55 -6.94
N ASP A 6 5.17 -19.18 -6.11
CA ASP A 6 5.04 -18.90 -4.66
C ASP A 6 4.52 -17.49 -4.32
N LEU A 7 4.01 -16.74 -5.30
CA LEU A 7 3.37 -15.45 -5.04
C LEU A 7 2.13 -15.64 -4.17
N ASP A 8 2.13 -15.00 -3.00
CA ASP A 8 1.00 -15.00 -2.07
C ASP A 8 0.29 -13.66 -2.06
N TRP A 9 1.03 -12.56 -2.02
CA TRP A 9 0.48 -11.21 -2.03
C TRP A 9 1.48 -10.18 -2.58
N ILE A 10 1.01 -8.96 -2.83
CA ILE A 10 1.83 -7.88 -3.36
C ILE A 10 1.74 -6.67 -2.42
N ALA A 11 2.90 -6.17 -2.01
CA ALA A 11 3.03 -4.93 -1.27
C ALA A 11 3.27 -3.76 -2.23
N VAL A 12 2.61 -2.63 -1.98
CA VAL A 12 2.71 -1.43 -2.82
C VAL A 12 2.92 -0.21 -1.95
N ASP A 13 3.97 0.54 -2.25
CA ASP A 13 4.19 1.90 -1.75
C ASP A 13 3.95 2.88 -2.90
N TRP A 14 2.87 3.63 -2.80
CA TRP A 14 2.42 4.53 -3.87
C TRP A 14 2.34 5.96 -3.38
N GLY A 15 3.45 6.65 -3.53
CA GLY A 15 3.57 8.06 -3.17
C GLY A 15 3.09 8.99 -4.28
N THR A 16 3.31 10.28 -4.08
CA THR A 16 2.96 11.33 -5.04
C THR A 16 3.76 11.20 -6.33
N THR A 17 5.04 10.83 -6.24
CA THR A 17 5.99 10.82 -7.37
C THR A 17 6.28 9.42 -7.88
N ASN A 18 6.37 8.43 -6.98
CA ASN A 18 6.83 7.09 -7.32
C ASN A 18 5.81 6.01 -6.95
N LEU A 19 5.82 4.94 -7.75
CA LEU A 19 5.17 3.68 -7.47
C LEU A 19 6.25 2.62 -7.26
N ARG A 20 6.20 1.89 -6.13
CA ARG A 20 7.08 0.76 -5.83
C ARG A 20 6.26 -0.45 -5.45
N VAL A 21 6.68 -1.62 -5.91
CA VAL A 21 5.96 -2.87 -5.70
C VAL A 21 6.91 -4.00 -5.29
N TRP A 22 6.42 -4.91 -4.46
CA TRP A 22 7.14 -6.11 -4.04
C TRP A 22 6.21 -7.31 -4.12
N ALA A 23 6.66 -8.35 -4.79
CA ALA A 23 6.02 -9.66 -4.76
C ALA A 23 6.45 -10.39 -3.49
N MET A 24 5.50 -10.91 -2.74
CA MET A 24 5.73 -11.52 -1.44
C MET A 24 5.22 -12.97 -1.43
N ASP A 25 5.96 -13.85 -0.77
CA ASP A 25 5.47 -15.21 -0.47
C ASP A 25 4.66 -15.22 0.86
N ALA A 26 4.12 -16.39 1.19
CA ALA A 26 3.33 -16.59 2.42
C ALA A 26 4.12 -16.33 3.72
N ALA A 27 5.45 -16.40 3.68
CA ALA A 27 6.33 -16.08 4.80
C ALA A 27 6.78 -14.60 4.80
N SER A 28 6.20 -13.77 3.93
CA SER A 28 6.56 -12.36 3.73
C SER A 28 8.00 -12.14 3.28
N ARG A 29 8.57 -13.10 2.54
CA ARG A 29 9.85 -12.92 1.86
C ARG A 29 9.63 -12.28 0.50
N VAL A 30 10.54 -11.43 0.08
CA VAL A 30 10.49 -10.74 -1.21
C VAL A 30 10.91 -11.71 -2.32
N LEU A 31 10.01 -11.97 -3.26
CA LEU A 31 10.26 -12.79 -4.46
C LEU A 31 10.74 -11.95 -5.64
N GLY A 32 10.35 -10.68 -5.68
CA GLY A 32 10.69 -9.75 -6.74
C GLY A 32 10.22 -8.35 -6.39
N ASN A 33 10.73 -7.35 -7.09
CA ASN A 33 10.33 -5.97 -6.89
C ASN A 33 10.36 -5.19 -8.22
N GLY A 34 9.73 -4.03 -8.20
CA GLY A 34 9.73 -3.12 -9.34
C GLY A 34 9.33 -1.71 -8.92
N GLY A 35 9.50 -0.79 -9.83
CA GLY A 35 9.11 0.60 -9.58
C GLY A 35 9.01 1.41 -10.85
N SER A 36 8.27 2.51 -10.76
CA SER A 36 8.12 3.49 -11.85
C SER A 36 7.95 4.91 -11.28
N ALA A 37 8.05 5.89 -12.16
CA ALA A 37 7.78 7.29 -11.84
C ALA A 37 6.29 7.65 -11.97
N GLU A 38 5.40 6.65 -11.97
CA GLU A 38 3.95 6.85 -12.07
C GLU A 38 3.32 6.98 -10.68
N GLY A 39 3.78 7.99 -9.92
CA GLY A 39 3.18 8.33 -8.65
C GLY A 39 1.76 8.90 -8.80
N MET A 40 1.05 8.98 -7.69
CA MET A 40 -0.35 9.44 -7.63
C MET A 40 -0.53 10.82 -8.30
N GLY A 41 0.44 11.70 -8.18
CA GLY A 41 0.38 13.07 -8.75
C GLY A 41 0.40 13.12 -10.28
N THR A 42 0.76 12.04 -10.96
CA THR A 42 0.85 11.97 -12.43
C THR A 42 -0.34 11.23 -13.07
N LEU A 43 -1.24 10.71 -12.26
CA LEU A 43 -2.31 9.83 -12.73
C LEU A 43 -3.69 10.44 -12.48
N ASP A 44 -4.59 10.18 -13.40
CA ASP A 44 -6.02 10.27 -13.14
C ASP A 44 -6.53 8.92 -12.56
N ARG A 45 -7.78 8.91 -12.12
CA ARG A 45 -8.36 7.72 -11.48
C ARG A 45 -8.32 6.48 -12.36
N ALA A 46 -8.50 6.62 -13.66
CA ALA A 46 -8.46 5.51 -14.61
C ALA A 46 -7.04 5.01 -14.88
N GLY A 47 -6.03 5.77 -14.55
CA GLY A 47 -4.61 5.46 -14.79
C GLY A 47 -3.98 4.55 -13.74
N PHE A 48 -4.57 4.43 -12.55
CA PHE A 48 -3.96 3.66 -11.44
C PHE A 48 -3.82 2.16 -11.75
N GLU A 49 -4.89 1.51 -12.14
CA GLU A 49 -4.83 0.08 -12.45
C GLU A 49 -3.84 -0.24 -13.59
N PRO A 50 -3.86 0.46 -14.73
CA PRO A 50 -2.87 0.25 -15.78
C PRO A 50 -1.42 0.47 -15.31
N ALA A 51 -1.16 1.49 -14.49
CA ALA A 51 0.17 1.74 -13.94
C ALA A 51 0.65 0.59 -13.05
N LEU A 52 -0.22 0.08 -12.19
CA LEU A 52 0.07 -1.09 -11.37
C LEU A 52 0.33 -2.33 -12.24
N MET A 53 -0.53 -2.60 -13.20
CA MET A 53 -0.44 -3.77 -14.07
C MET A 53 0.82 -3.80 -14.93
N ARG A 54 1.37 -2.64 -15.30
CA ARG A 54 2.66 -2.58 -16.00
C ARG A 54 3.80 -3.19 -15.19
N LEU A 55 3.74 -3.09 -13.86
CA LEU A 55 4.77 -3.63 -12.97
C LEU A 55 4.50 -5.08 -12.54
N ILE A 56 3.24 -5.41 -12.24
CA ILE A 56 2.90 -6.67 -11.60
C ILE A 56 2.21 -7.69 -12.51
N GLY A 57 1.77 -7.28 -13.71
CA GLY A 57 0.97 -8.14 -14.58
C GLY A 57 1.63 -9.47 -14.91
N GLY A 58 2.96 -9.48 -15.10
CA GLY A 58 3.74 -10.69 -15.34
C GLY A 58 3.91 -11.61 -14.13
N TRP A 59 3.58 -11.12 -12.93
CA TRP A 59 3.65 -11.91 -11.69
C TRP A 59 2.35 -12.65 -11.40
N LEU A 60 1.23 -12.13 -11.90
CA LEU A 60 -0.09 -12.67 -11.57
C LEU A 60 -0.30 -14.05 -12.17
N PRO A 61 -0.95 -14.97 -11.44
CA PRO A 61 -1.32 -16.28 -12.00
C PRO A 61 -2.39 -16.10 -13.09
N ALA A 62 -2.59 -17.16 -13.89
CA ALA A 62 -3.64 -17.15 -14.91
C ALA A 62 -5.04 -17.03 -14.31
N GLU A 63 -5.26 -17.63 -13.15
CA GLU A 63 -6.53 -17.64 -12.43
C GLU A 63 -6.31 -17.40 -10.93
N GLY A 64 -7.40 -17.03 -10.25
CA GLY A 64 -7.37 -16.74 -8.82
C GLY A 64 -7.26 -15.26 -8.52
N ARG A 65 -7.27 -14.92 -7.24
CA ARG A 65 -7.15 -13.52 -6.78
C ARG A 65 -5.92 -13.37 -5.91
N VAL A 66 -5.13 -12.35 -6.21
CA VAL A 66 -3.92 -12.01 -5.45
C VAL A 66 -4.21 -10.75 -4.62
N PRO A 67 -4.05 -10.83 -3.29
CA PRO A 67 -4.14 -9.65 -2.45
C PRO A 67 -3.05 -8.62 -2.79
N VAL A 68 -3.45 -7.37 -2.91
CA VAL A 68 -2.54 -6.23 -3.13
C VAL A 68 -2.80 -5.22 -2.02
N VAL A 69 -1.81 -4.96 -1.20
CA VAL A 69 -1.90 -3.99 -0.10
C VAL A 69 -1.09 -2.76 -0.45
N ALA A 70 -1.77 -1.64 -0.61
CA ALA A 70 -1.16 -0.38 -1.01
C ALA A 70 -1.23 0.67 0.12
N CYS A 71 -0.11 1.33 0.38
CA CYS A 71 -0.01 2.45 1.30
C CYS A 71 0.45 3.72 0.60
N GLY A 72 0.32 4.85 1.27
CA GLY A 72 0.77 6.15 0.79
C GLY A 72 -0.35 6.98 0.15
N MET A 73 0.04 7.94 -0.67
CA MET A 73 -0.85 8.95 -1.24
C MET A 73 -1.91 8.40 -2.20
N VAL A 74 -1.78 7.15 -2.65
CA VAL A 74 -2.82 6.42 -3.40
C VAL A 74 -4.17 6.39 -2.68
N GLY A 75 -4.17 6.47 -1.36
CA GLY A 75 -5.37 6.51 -0.50
C GLY A 75 -5.86 7.92 -0.15
N SER A 76 -5.27 8.96 -0.70
CA SER A 76 -5.76 10.33 -0.53
C SER A 76 -7.05 10.55 -1.34
N ARG A 77 -7.72 11.68 -1.07
CA ARG A 77 -8.92 12.07 -1.83
C ARG A 77 -8.69 12.10 -3.34
N GLN A 78 -7.50 12.47 -3.76
CA GLN A 78 -7.10 12.56 -5.17
C GLN A 78 -6.46 11.27 -5.69
N GLY A 79 -6.34 10.25 -4.86
CA GLY A 79 -5.76 8.96 -5.22
C GLY A 79 -6.72 8.03 -5.95
N TRP A 80 -6.39 6.76 -5.98
CA TRP A 80 -7.20 5.72 -6.61
C TRP A 80 -8.55 5.54 -5.91
N VAL A 81 -8.52 5.47 -4.58
CA VAL A 81 -9.70 5.46 -3.71
C VAL A 81 -9.36 6.20 -2.43
N GLU A 82 -10.30 6.97 -1.91
CA GLU A 82 -10.09 7.62 -0.61
C GLU A 82 -10.17 6.59 0.52
N ALA A 83 -9.07 6.45 1.26
CA ALA A 83 -9.01 5.71 2.51
C ALA A 83 -9.01 6.74 3.65
N PRO A 84 -10.13 6.95 4.36
CA PRO A 84 -10.27 8.01 5.35
C PRO A 84 -9.26 7.88 6.50
N TYR A 85 -8.79 9.01 7.01
CA TYR A 85 -7.88 9.03 8.16
C TYR A 85 -8.54 8.44 9.41
N ARG A 86 -7.77 7.66 10.15
CA ARG A 86 -8.15 7.14 11.46
C ARG A 86 -7.56 8.00 12.56
N PRO A 87 -8.34 8.38 13.58
CA PRO A 87 -7.82 9.21 14.67
C PRO A 87 -6.86 8.43 15.57
N VAL A 88 -5.78 9.10 16.01
CA VAL A 88 -4.89 8.58 17.05
C VAL A 88 -5.42 8.96 18.44
N PRO A 89 -5.14 8.17 19.50
CA PRO A 89 -4.33 6.96 19.54
C PRO A 89 -5.06 5.74 18.95
N CYS A 90 -4.34 4.93 18.18
CA CYS A 90 -4.86 3.71 17.56
C CYS A 90 -3.70 2.78 17.16
N VAL A 91 -4.00 1.53 16.87
CA VAL A 91 -3.02 0.65 16.21
C VAL A 91 -2.74 1.15 14.79
N PRO A 92 -1.49 1.09 14.29
CA PRO A 92 -1.13 1.66 13.00
C PRO A 92 -1.92 1.11 11.82
N LEU A 93 -2.18 -0.19 11.79
CA LEU A 93 -3.01 -0.85 10.78
C LEU A 93 -4.16 -1.60 11.46
N ALA A 94 -5.35 -1.51 10.89
CA ALA A 94 -6.53 -2.23 11.37
C ALA A 94 -7.18 -2.99 10.20
N LYS A 95 -7.31 -4.29 10.35
CA LYS A 95 -8.05 -5.12 9.39
C LYS A 95 -9.50 -4.64 9.31
N GLY A 96 -10.08 -4.66 8.12
CA GLY A 96 -11.48 -4.27 7.89
C GLY A 96 -11.71 -2.77 7.70
N GLN A 97 -10.69 -1.93 7.87
CA GLN A 97 -10.78 -0.48 7.65
C GLN A 97 -10.09 -0.01 6.36
N MET A 98 -9.60 -0.95 5.58
CA MET A 98 -8.96 -0.65 4.29
C MET A 98 -10.01 -0.30 3.23
N ALA A 99 -9.71 0.70 2.41
CA ALA A 99 -10.52 1.05 1.25
C ALA A 99 -10.22 0.10 0.09
N ARG A 100 -11.21 -0.15 -0.75
CA ARG A 100 -11.10 -1.09 -1.88
C ARG A 100 -11.54 -0.38 -3.15
N PRO A 101 -10.61 -0.07 -4.06
CA PRO A 101 -10.98 0.44 -5.37
C PRO A 101 -11.59 -0.67 -6.22
N ASP A 102 -12.48 -0.29 -7.14
CA ASP A 102 -12.91 -1.20 -8.19
C ASP A 102 -11.77 -1.46 -9.16
N THR A 103 -11.63 -2.72 -9.59
CA THR A 103 -10.63 -3.15 -10.56
C THR A 103 -11.30 -3.86 -11.73
N ARG A 104 -10.72 -3.73 -12.92
CA ARG A 104 -11.16 -4.45 -14.13
C ARG A 104 -10.59 -5.85 -14.16
N ASP A 105 -9.32 -6.01 -13.77
CA ASP A 105 -8.69 -7.31 -13.69
C ASP A 105 -9.20 -8.06 -12.46
N THR A 106 -9.91 -9.15 -12.69
CA THR A 106 -10.54 -9.95 -11.63
C THR A 106 -9.53 -10.70 -10.74
N ARG A 107 -8.27 -10.76 -11.15
CA ARG A 107 -7.18 -11.36 -10.37
C ARG A 107 -6.67 -10.44 -9.27
N LEU A 108 -7.04 -9.17 -9.28
CA LEU A 108 -6.64 -8.20 -8.26
C LEU A 108 -7.61 -8.15 -7.09
N ALA A 109 -7.10 -8.16 -5.88
CA ALA A 109 -7.83 -7.85 -4.66
C ALA A 109 -7.12 -6.70 -3.94
N VAL A 110 -7.32 -5.47 -4.43
CA VAL A 110 -6.62 -4.29 -3.93
C VAL A 110 -7.25 -3.77 -2.64
N GLN A 111 -6.39 -3.50 -1.66
CA GLN A 111 -6.75 -2.84 -0.40
C GLN A 111 -5.80 -1.67 -0.17
N VAL A 112 -6.35 -0.52 0.17
CA VAL A 112 -5.59 0.71 0.40
C VAL A 112 -5.65 1.08 1.88
N VAL A 113 -4.48 1.26 2.47
CA VAL A 113 -4.31 1.54 3.90
C VAL A 113 -4.77 2.96 4.22
N PRO A 114 -5.63 3.16 5.25
CA PRO A 114 -5.96 4.50 5.75
C PRO A 114 -4.75 5.19 6.37
N GLY A 115 -4.65 6.51 6.17
CA GLY A 115 -3.72 7.32 6.95
C GLY A 115 -4.18 7.51 8.39
N LEU A 116 -3.36 8.19 9.19
CA LEU A 116 -3.66 8.54 10.57
C LEU A 116 -3.73 10.06 10.74
N LYS A 117 -4.54 10.52 11.69
CA LYS A 117 -4.67 11.94 12.03
C LYS A 117 -4.67 12.18 13.54
N GLN A 118 -4.22 13.34 13.92
CA GLN A 118 -4.51 13.95 15.23
C GLN A 118 -5.14 15.32 15.04
N ASP A 119 -6.00 15.72 15.97
CA ASP A 119 -6.74 16.99 15.85
C ASP A 119 -6.03 18.13 16.60
N HIS A 120 -5.27 17.83 17.67
CA HIS A 120 -4.61 18.83 18.51
C HIS A 120 -3.21 18.39 18.93
N PRO A 121 -2.13 19.03 18.42
CA PRO A 121 -2.11 19.90 17.24
C PRO A 121 -2.52 19.14 15.99
N ALA A 122 -3.16 19.82 15.04
CA ALA A 122 -3.62 19.19 13.82
C ALA A 122 -2.44 18.67 12.98
N ASP A 123 -2.44 17.39 12.68
CA ASP A 123 -1.43 16.73 11.86
C ASP A 123 -1.96 15.44 11.25
N VAL A 124 -1.34 14.99 10.16
CA VAL A 124 -1.69 13.75 9.46
C VAL A 124 -0.44 13.02 9.01
N MET A 125 -0.56 11.69 8.88
CA MET A 125 0.43 10.87 8.17
C MET A 125 -0.30 9.93 7.21
N ARG A 126 0.38 9.64 6.08
CA ARG A 126 -0.13 8.67 5.11
C ARG A 126 1.04 7.98 4.41
N GLY A 127 1.26 6.71 4.79
CA GLY A 127 2.39 5.88 4.40
C GLY A 127 3.24 5.47 5.61
N GLU A 128 3.52 6.39 6.51
CA GLU A 128 4.33 6.18 7.70
C GLU A 128 3.70 5.17 8.69
N GLU A 129 2.37 5.12 8.75
CA GLU A 129 1.64 4.13 9.57
C GLU A 129 2.01 2.70 9.19
N THR A 130 2.28 2.44 7.93
CA THR A 130 2.69 1.12 7.43
C THR A 130 4.13 0.81 7.86
N GLN A 131 5.02 1.79 7.84
CA GLN A 131 6.39 1.65 8.36
C GLN A 131 6.39 1.37 9.87
N ILE A 132 5.54 2.08 10.62
CA ILE A 132 5.36 1.86 12.06
C ILE A 132 4.86 0.43 12.32
N ALA A 133 3.84 -0.01 11.59
CA ALA A 133 3.32 -1.36 11.71
C ALA A 133 4.38 -2.43 11.43
N GLY A 134 5.23 -2.21 10.43
CA GLY A 134 6.34 -3.09 10.10
C GLY A 134 7.38 -3.19 11.23
N LEU A 135 7.72 -2.08 11.87
CA LEU A 135 8.59 -2.09 13.05
C LEU A 135 7.98 -2.87 14.20
N LEU A 136 6.72 -2.57 14.54
CA LEU A 136 6.03 -3.21 15.67
C LEU A 136 5.83 -4.72 15.46
N ALA A 137 5.66 -5.15 14.21
CA ALA A 137 5.60 -6.58 13.89
C ALA A 137 6.92 -7.30 14.20
N ARG A 138 8.06 -6.59 14.07
CA ARG A 138 9.39 -7.13 14.37
C ARG A 138 9.84 -6.92 15.82
N GLN A 139 9.30 -5.91 16.47
CA GLN A 139 9.59 -5.51 17.84
C GLN A 139 8.28 -5.22 18.60
N PRO A 140 7.52 -6.27 18.97
CA PRO A 140 6.18 -6.09 19.57
C PRO A 140 6.18 -5.32 20.89
N ASP A 141 7.29 -5.39 21.64
CA ASP A 141 7.45 -4.73 22.94
C ASP A 141 8.07 -3.33 22.84
N PHE A 142 8.18 -2.78 21.61
CA PHE A 142 8.75 -1.45 21.43
C PHE A 142 7.91 -0.39 22.15
N ASP A 143 8.58 0.37 23.02
CA ASP A 143 8.04 1.54 23.72
C ASP A 143 9.01 2.70 23.55
N GLY A 144 8.60 3.73 22.82
CA GLY A 144 9.48 4.85 22.51
C GLY A 144 8.96 5.74 21.37
N VAL A 145 9.86 6.53 20.81
CA VAL A 145 9.58 7.48 19.75
C VAL A 145 10.21 7.00 18.45
N LEU A 146 9.43 7.06 17.37
CA LEU A 146 9.92 6.81 16.00
C LEU A 146 10.07 8.14 15.27
N CYS A 147 11.24 8.36 14.69
CA CYS A 147 11.51 9.48 13.80
C CYS A 147 11.62 8.96 12.37
N LEU A 148 10.69 9.39 11.51
CA LEU A 148 10.59 8.99 10.11
C LEU A 148 10.83 10.23 9.23
N PRO A 149 12.10 10.62 9.01
CA PRO A 149 12.40 11.82 8.23
C PRO A 149 12.00 11.65 6.77
N GLY A 150 11.42 12.68 6.19
CA GLY A 150 10.96 12.72 4.81
C GLY A 150 10.95 14.17 4.29
N THR A 151 10.11 14.44 3.28
CA THR A 151 9.99 15.78 2.70
C THR A 151 9.26 16.76 3.63
N HIS A 152 8.54 16.23 4.57
CA HIS A 152 7.80 17.00 5.57
C HIS A 152 7.50 16.16 6.81
#